data_63c90c83029e22bb67535fd0ec82b170
#
_entry.id   63c90c83029e22bb67535fd0ec82b170
#
_cell.length_a   1.000
_cell.length_b   1.000
_cell.length_c   1.000
_cell.angle_alpha   90.00
_cell.angle_beta   90.00
_cell.angle_gamma   90.00
#
_symmetry.space_group_name_H-M   'P 1'
#
loop_
_entity.id
_entity.type
_entity.pdbx_description
1 polymer ?
#
loop_
_entity_poly.entity_id
_entity_poly.type
_entity_poly.pdbx_seq_one_letter_code
_entity_poly.pdbx_strand_id
1 'polypeptide(L)'
;EQKHLIDLLVKYYRTGDLKDYSYDMHQMVPDLLVANYAFLNELNDEERAIFEEGFQIVKRTEQDAWEDAVAEAKDKAENEQHVNFIYPDTAPFQEAMAPLHDSVLAANPELQPIYDLIQQHNAAHTAD
;
A
#
# COMPACT_ATOMS: atom_id res chain seq x y z
N GLU A 1 -20.01 -1.15 -14.65
CA GLU A 1 -19.05 -0.02 -14.80
C GLU A 1 -17.60 -0.47 -14.48
N GLN A 2 -17.32 -1.11 -13.35
CA GLN A 2 -15.96 -1.57 -12.98
C GLN A 2 -15.35 -2.54 -14.01
N LYS A 3 -16.12 -3.47 -14.55
CA LYS A 3 -15.64 -4.40 -15.58
C LYS A 3 -15.20 -3.67 -16.85
N HIS A 4 -15.93 -2.65 -17.24
CA HIS A 4 -15.58 -1.85 -18.43
C HIS A 4 -14.28 -1.07 -18.22
N LEU A 5 -14.05 -0.55 -17.02
CA LEU A 5 -12.81 0.12 -16.67
C LEU A 5 -11.61 -0.84 -16.69
N ILE A 6 -11.77 -2.05 -16.14
CA ILE A 6 -10.73 -3.09 -16.18
C ILE A 6 -10.43 -3.51 -17.62
N ASP A 7 -11.46 -3.71 -18.46
CA ASP A 7 -11.28 -4.08 -19.86
C ASP A 7 -10.54 -2.98 -20.66
N LEU A 8 -10.82 -1.70 -20.36
CA LEU A 8 -10.10 -0.56 -20.92
C LEU A 8 -8.64 -0.53 -20.47
N LEU A 9 -8.36 -0.67 -19.17
CA LEU A 9 -7.01 -0.70 -18.63
C LEU A 9 -6.18 -1.84 -19.22
N VAL A 10 -6.76 -3.06 -19.32
CA VAL A 10 -6.09 -4.21 -19.91
C VAL A 10 -5.83 -3.98 -21.41
N LYS A 11 -6.77 -3.37 -22.12
CA LYS A 11 -6.61 -3.02 -23.54
C LYS A 11 -5.44 -2.05 -23.73
N TYR A 12 -5.42 -0.93 -22.98
CA TYR A 12 -4.38 0.09 -23.08
C TYR A 12 -3.02 -0.45 -22.64
N TYR A 13 -2.97 -1.26 -21.59
CA TYR A 13 -1.73 -1.93 -21.18
C TYR A 13 -1.14 -2.83 -22.26
N ARG A 14 -2.00 -3.59 -22.98
CA ARG A 14 -1.57 -4.50 -24.07
C ARG A 14 -1.18 -3.78 -25.36
N THR A 15 -1.72 -2.59 -25.60
CA THR A 15 -1.43 -1.81 -26.81
C THR A 15 -0.20 -0.91 -26.63
N GLY A 16 0.35 -0.78 -25.42
CA GLY A 16 1.47 0.11 -25.14
C GLY A 16 1.11 1.60 -25.22
N ASP A 17 -0.19 1.92 -25.20
CA ASP A 17 -0.68 3.30 -25.29
C ASP A 17 -0.62 4.06 -23.96
N LEU A 18 -0.35 3.39 -22.84
CA LEU A 18 -0.12 4.02 -21.55
C LEU A 18 1.32 4.51 -21.49
N LYS A 19 1.50 5.81 -21.57
CA LYS A 19 2.82 6.46 -21.57
C LYS A 19 3.12 7.26 -20.31
N ASP A 20 2.10 7.52 -19.50
CA ASP A 20 2.20 8.31 -18.29
C ASP A 20 1.76 7.49 -17.08
N TYR A 21 2.55 7.54 -16.01
CA TYR A 21 2.22 6.98 -14.71
C TYR A 21 2.35 8.08 -13.65
N SER A 22 1.25 8.37 -12.95
CA SER A 22 1.20 9.43 -11.95
C SER A 22 1.25 8.86 -10.54
N TYR A 23 2.23 9.30 -9.75
CA TYR A 23 2.35 8.97 -8.34
C TYR A 23 1.50 9.93 -7.49
N ASP A 24 0.19 9.80 -7.57
CA ASP A 24 -0.76 10.64 -6.83
C ASP A 24 -0.99 10.18 -5.38
N MET A 25 -0.40 9.04 -4.98
CA MET A 25 -0.46 8.48 -3.63
C MET A 25 -1.89 8.25 -3.13
N HIS A 26 -2.83 7.95 -4.05
CA HIS A 26 -4.25 7.81 -3.72
C HIS A 26 -4.58 6.57 -2.87
N GLN A 27 -3.68 5.60 -2.83
CA GLN A 27 -3.94 4.34 -2.13
C GLN A 27 -2.64 3.74 -1.58
N MET A 28 -2.73 3.19 -0.36
CA MET A 28 -1.73 2.32 0.22
C MET A 28 -2.44 1.07 0.76
N VAL A 29 -2.17 -0.08 0.17
CA VAL A 29 -2.75 -1.36 0.60
C VAL A 29 -1.69 -2.12 1.39
N PRO A 30 -1.87 -2.32 2.71
CA PRO A 30 -0.93 -3.10 3.51
C PRO A 30 -1.14 -4.60 3.26
N ASP A 31 -0.06 -5.34 3.12
CA ASP A 31 -0.08 -6.78 3.23
C ASP A 31 -0.04 -7.19 4.70
N LEU A 32 -0.91 -8.12 5.10
CA LEU A 32 -1.06 -8.55 6.49
C LEU A 32 -0.72 -10.04 6.63
N LEU A 33 0.29 -10.33 7.42
CA LEU A 33 0.56 -11.69 7.86
C LEU A 33 -0.31 -11.99 9.09
N VAL A 34 -1.24 -12.91 8.95
CA VAL A 34 -2.20 -13.28 10.00
C VAL A 34 -2.03 -14.71 10.44
N ALA A 35 -2.29 -14.98 11.73
CA ALA A 35 -2.28 -16.31 12.28
C ALA A 35 -3.56 -16.58 13.07
N ASN A 36 -3.96 -17.87 13.17
CA ASN A 36 -5.10 -18.27 13.98
C ASN A 36 -4.80 -18.07 15.47
N TYR A 37 -5.64 -17.32 16.16
CA TYR A 37 -5.47 -16.99 17.58
C TYR A 37 -5.49 -18.24 18.47
N ALA A 38 -6.38 -19.21 18.20
CA ALA A 38 -6.44 -20.44 18.98
C ALA A 38 -5.15 -21.26 18.85
N PHE A 39 -4.62 -21.38 17.62
CA PHE A 39 -3.33 -22.00 17.37
C PHE A 39 -2.19 -21.34 18.14
N LEU A 40 -2.11 -20.01 18.12
CA LEU A 40 -1.07 -19.27 18.85
C LEU A 40 -1.16 -19.49 20.37
N ASN A 41 -2.35 -19.70 20.93
CA ASN A 41 -2.53 -19.97 22.35
C ASN A 41 -2.19 -21.40 22.78
N GLU A 42 -2.10 -22.34 21.83
CA GLU A 42 -1.67 -23.72 22.09
C GLU A 42 -0.15 -23.86 22.16
N LEU A 43 0.59 -22.85 21.63
CA LEU A 43 2.05 -22.84 21.66
C LEU A 43 2.56 -22.55 23.07
N ASN A 44 3.58 -23.28 23.50
CA ASN A 44 4.36 -22.91 24.68
C ASN A 44 5.27 -21.71 24.40
N ASP A 45 5.93 -21.17 25.41
CA ASP A 45 6.73 -19.95 25.29
C ASP A 45 7.89 -20.09 24.29
N GLU A 46 8.54 -21.25 24.25
CA GLU A 46 9.65 -21.52 23.32
C GLU A 46 9.15 -21.63 21.87
N GLU A 47 8.07 -22.36 21.64
CA GLU A 47 7.43 -22.48 20.33
C GLU A 47 6.92 -21.12 19.82
N ARG A 48 6.34 -20.32 20.71
CA ARG A 48 5.87 -18.98 20.39
C ARG A 48 7.02 -18.07 19.97
N ALA A 49 8.14 -18.10 20.69
CA ALA A 49 9.32 -17.31 20.35
C ALA A 49 9.89 -17.67 18.97
N ILE A 50 9.94 -18.96 18.64
CA ILE A 50 10.36 -19.44 17.31
C ILE A 50 9.40 -18.92 16.22
N PHE A 51 8.10 -18.97 16.49
CA PHE A 51 7.07 -18.52 15.57
C PHE A 51 7.15 -17.00 15.32
N GLU A 52 7.35 -16.22 16.38
CA GLU A 52 7.51 -14.77 16.30
C GLU A 52 8.79 -14.36 15.54
N GLU A 53 9.90 -15.07 15.76
CA GLU A 53 11.12 -14.88 14.99
C GLU A 53 10.89 -15.20 13.50
N GLY A 54 10.20 -16.30 13.20
CA GLY A 54 9.80 -16.66 11.84
C GLY A 54 8.98 -15.56 11.15
N PHE A 55 8.03 -14.95 11.85
CA PHE A 55 7.25 -13.83 11.33
C PHE A 55 8.12 -12.61 11.00
N GLN A 56 9.10 -12.29 11.85
CA GLN A 56 10.01 -11.17 11.59
C GLN A 56 10.91 -11.45 10.37
N ILE A 57 11.31 -12.70 10.15
CA ILE A 57 12.08 -13.10 8.97
C ILE A 57 11.23 -12.96 7.71
N VAL A 58 10.01 -13.51 7.71
CA VAL A 58 9.09 -13.40 6.57
C VAL A 58 8.81 -11.95 6.22
N LYS A 59 8.49 -11.12 7.23
CA LYS A 59 8.23 -9.70 7.04
C LYS A 59 9.41 -8.98 6.36
N ARG A 60 10.63 -9.16 6.85
CA ARG A 60 11.81 -8.51 6.25
C ARG A 60 12.08 -9.01 4.84
N THR A 61 12.02 -10.33 4.64
CA THR A 61 12.27 -10.93 3.32
C THR A 61 11.25 -10.45 2.29
N GLU A 62 10.00 -10.32 2.68
CA GLU A 62 8.94 -9.81 1.81
C GLU A 62 9.17 -8.33 1.47
N GLN A 63 9.49 -7.49 2.47
CA GLN A 63 9.78 -6.08 2.25
C GLN A 63 10.94 -5.87 1.28
N ASP A 64 12.07 -6.56 1.50
CA ASP A 64 13.25 -6.48 0.64
C ASP A 64 12.92 -6.95 -0.80
N ALA A 65 12.21 -8.08 -0.94
CA ALA A 65 11.81 -8.61 -2.24
C ALA A 65 10.83 -7.69 -2.98
N TRP A 66 9.94 -7.01 -2.24
CA TRP A 66 9.00 -6.05 -2.82
C TRP A 66 9.73 -4.79 -3.32
N GLU A 67 10.66 -4.26 -2.54
CA GLU A 67 11.47 -3.09 -2.94
C GLU A 67 12.26 -3.39 -4.22
N ASP A 68 12.92 -4.55 -4.29
CA ASP A 68 13.65 -5.00 -5.48
C ASP A 68 12.73 -5.15 -6.69
N ALA A 69 11.55 -5.78 -6.51
CA ALA A 69 10.58 -5.98 -7.59
C ALA A 69 10.02 -4.65 -8.12
N VAL A 70 9.74 -3.68 -7.24
CA VAL A 70 9.28 -2.34 -7.61
C VAL A 70 10.37 -1.59 -8.38
N ALA A 71 11.62 -1.64 -7.91
CA ALA A 71 12.74 -1.00 -8.58
C ALA A 71 12.97 -1.57 -9.98
N GLU A 72 12.95 -2.90 -10.13
CA GLU A 72 13.08 -3.56 -11.43
C GLU A 72 11.91 -3.22 -12.38
N ALA A 73 10.69 -3.23 -11.87
CA ALA A 73 9.50 -2.89 -12.67
C ALA A 73 9.54 -1.44 -13.15
N LYS A 74 9.97 -0.51 -12.29
CA LYS A 74 10.13 0.90 -12.64
C LYS A 74 11.20 1.09 -13.72
N ASP A 75 12.36 0.46 -13.55
CA ASP A 75 13.46 0.53 -14.52
C ASP A 75 13.02 0.04 -15.90
N LYS A 76 12.34 -1.09 -15.97
CA LYS A 76 11.78 -1.61 -17.22
C LYS A 76 10.74 -0.68 -17.84
N ALA A 77 9.83 -0.15 -17.03
CA ALA A 77 8.81 0.77 -17.50
C ALA A 77 9.41 2.04 -18.10
N GLU A 78 10.42 2.61 -17.45
CA GLU A 78 11.08 3.83 -17.89
C GLU A 78 11.98 3.60 -19.12
N ASN A 79 12.86 2.60 -19.07
CA ASN A 79 13.91 2.43 -20.05
C ASN A 79 13.50 1.57 -21.27
N GLU A 80 12.63 0.58 -21.09
CA GLU A 80 12.22 -0.31 -22.18
C GLU A 80 10.87 0.11 -22.78
N GLN A 81 9.93 0.58 -21.94
CA GLN A 81 8.58 0.92 -22.39
C GLN A 81 8.37 2.43 -22.56
N HIS A 82 9.35 3.23 -22.15
CA HIS A 82 9.32 4.68 -22.26
C HIS A 82 8.13 5.34 -21.54
N VAL A 83 7.76 4.79 -20.37
CA VAL A 83 6.74 5.37 -19.51
C VAL A 83 7.29 6.63 -18.84
N ASN A 84 6.53 7.71 -18.92
CA ASN A 84 6.82 8.95 -18.23
C ASN A 84 6.25 8.90 -16.81
N PHE A 85 7.12 9.01 -15.79
CA PHE A 85 6.69 9.06 -14.39
C PHE A 85 6.47 10.50 -13.94
N ILE A 86 5.25 10.77 -13.47
CA ILE A 86 4.81 12.09 -13.02
C ILE A 86 4.68 12.06 -11.50
N TYR A 87 5.26 13.05 -10.84
CA TYR A 87 5.20 13.24 -9.38
C TYR A 87 4.42 14.53 -9.07
N PRO A 88 3.08 14.48 -9.03
CA PRO A 88 2.27 15.66 -8.78
C PRO A 88 2.38 16.13 -7.33
N ASP A 89 2.05 17.40 -7.08
CA ASP A 89 1.75 17.84 -5.73
C ASP A 89 0.48 17.12 -5.23
N THR A 90 0.60 16.40 -4.12
CA THR A 90 -0.49 15.60 -3.56
C THR A 90 -1.42 16.38 -2.64
N ALA A 91 -1.04 17.57 -2.19
CA ALA A 91 -1.83 18.38 -1.27
C ALA A 91 -3.26 18.68 -1.77
N PRO A 92 -3.48 19.07 -3.04
CA PRO A 92 -4.83 19.29 -3.55
C PRO A 92 -5.71 18.04 -3.54
N PHE A 93 -5.13 16.86 -3.76
CA PHE A 93 -5.86 15.60 -3.68
C PHE A 93 -6.26 15.26 -2.24
N GLN A 94 -5.35 15.49 -1.28
CA GLN A 94 -5.63 15.27 0.15
C GLN A 94 -6.73 16.21 0.65
N GLU A 95 -6.69 17.49 0.28
CA GLU A 95 -7.72 18.46 0.61
C GLU A 95 -9.10 18.05 0.05
N ALA A 96 -9.15 17.60 -1.19
CA ALA A 96 -10.38 17.14 -1.82
C ALA A 96 -10.97 15.89 -1.14
N MET A 97 -10.12 15.05 -0.54
CA MET A 97 -10.53 13.80 0.14
C MET A 97 -10.91 14.00 1.61
N ALA A 98 -10.54 15.11 2.25
CA ALA A 98 -10.82 15.36 3.67
C ALA A 98 -12.32 15.21 4.03
N PRO A 99 -13.29 15.75 3.27
CA PRO A 99 -14.71 15.57 3.58
C PRO A 99 -15.19 14.11 3.53
N LEU A 100 -14.55 13.28 2.69
CA LEU A 100 -14.84 11.85 2.63
C LEU A 100 -14.33 11.14 3.89
N HIS A 101 -13.12 11.45 4.35
CA HIS A 101 -12.57 10.92 5.61
C HIS A 101 -13.51 11.26 6.78
N ASP A 102 -13.93 12.49 6.90
CA ASP A 102 -14.87 12.93 7.95
C ASP A 102 -16.19 12.14 7.90
N SER A 103 -16.72 11.94 6.71
CA SER A 103 -17.97 11.17 6.51
C SER A 103 -17.81 9.69 6.90
N VAL A 104 -16.69 9.07 6.53
CA VAL A 104 -16.40 7.66 6.85
C VAL A 104 -16.21 7.48 8.35
N LEU A 105 -15.45 8.37 9.01
CA LEU A 105 -15.22 8.32 10.45
C LEU A 105 -16.50 8.58 11.26
N ALA A 106 -17.35 9.49 10.80
CA ALA A 106 -18.66 9.72 11.42
C ALA A 106 -19.58 8.49 11.33
N ALA A 107 -19.49 7.74 10.23
CA ALA A 107 -20.26 6.49 10.05
C ALA A 107 -19.65 5.29 10.79
N ASN A 108 -18.35 5.30 11.08
CA ASN A 108 -17.59 4.20 11.68
C ASN A 108 -16.65 4.73 12.78
N PRO A 109 -17.16 5.12 13.95
CA PRO A 109 -16.35 5.74 15.01
C PRO A 109 -15.23 4.84 15.54
N GLU A 110 -15.33 3.52 15.38
CA GLU A 110 -14.31 2.55 15.75
C GLU A 110 -13.02 2.68 14.93
N LEU A 111 -13.06 3.33 13.78
CA LEU A 111 -11.89 3.58 12.94
C LEU A 111 -11.07 4.79 13.40
N GLN A 112 -11.63 5.66 14.26
CA GLN A 112 -10.96 6.89 14.70
C GLN A 112 -9.56 6.64 15.29
N PRO A 113 -9.35 5.66 16.20
CA PRO A 113 -8.02 5.40 16.77
C PRO A 113 -6.98 4.99 15.71
N ILE A 114 -7.40 4.24 14.69
CA ILE A 114 -6.51 3.81 13.60
C ILE A 114 -6.17 5.01 12.72
N TYR A 115 -7.16 5.83 12.39
CA TYR A 115 -6.95 7.05 11.61
C TYR A 115 -5.98 8.01 12.31
N ASP A 116 -6.17 8.25 13.61
CA ASP A 116 -5.30 9.12 14.41
C ASP A 116 -3.87 8.60 14.45
N LEU A 117 -3.68 7.29 14.58
CA LEU A 117 -2.36 6.65 14.56
C LEU A 117 -1.65 6.86 13.21
N ILE A 118 -2.38 6.71 12.09
CA ILE A 118 -1.85 6.95 10.75
C ILE A 118 -1.46 8.42 10.59
N GLN A 119 -2.30 9.35 11.01
CA GLN A 119 -2.00 10.78 10.93
C GLN A 119 -0.78 11.17 11.77
N GLN A 120 -0.66 10.61 12.97
CA GLN A 120 0.50 10.83 13.84
C GLN A 120 1.79 10.29 13.19
N HIS A 121 1.73 9.12 12.57
CA HIS A 121 2.88 8.55 11.88
C HIS A 121 3.29 9.39 10.68
N ASN A 122 2.35 9.80 9.85
CA ASN A 122 2.59 10.66 8.70
C ASN A 122 3.24 11.99 9.12
N ALA A 123 2.72 12.64 10.16
CA ALA A 123 3.28 13.89 10.67
C ALA A 123 4.74 13.76 11.16
N ALA A 124 5.10 12.59 11.68
CA ALA A 124 6.46 12.31 12.14
C ALA A 124 7.45 12.10 10.97
N HIS A 125 6.97 11.72 9.77
CA HIS A 125 7.80 11.38 8.61
C HIS A 125 7.77 12.43 7.49
N THR A 126 6.95 13.47 7.60
CA THR A 126 6.96 14.62 6.67
C THR A 126 8.03 15.66 6.99
N ALA A 127 8.87 15.42 8.00
CA ALA A 127 9.91 16.35 8.45
C ALA A 127 11.31 16.04 7.86
N ASP A 128 11.44 15.02 7.02
CA ASP A 128 12.64 14.67 6.25
C ASP A 128 12.42 14.94 4.75
#